data_54340d8fabf181f8b803a51a78080c36
#
_entry.id   54340d8fabf181f8b803a51a78080c36
#
_cell.length_a   1.000
_cell.length_b   1.000
_cell.length_c   1.000
_cell.angle_alpha   90.00
_cell.angle_beta   90.00
_cell.angle_gamma   90.00
#
_symmetry.space_group_name_H-M   'P 1'
#
loop_
_entity.id
_entity.type
_entity.pdbx_description
1 polymer ?
#
loop_
_entity_poly.entity_id
_entity_poly.type
_entity_poly.pdbx_seq_one_letter_code
_entity_poly.pdbx_strand_id
1 'polypeptide(L)'
;SVINWVRVTFPKYRKEMKSVPWGVLYNSFKDKKLDSKKLEKEITELMQDDDVTKKSGIYIYILTREEKYLNIRAFTDNQKREAYERQKGICPKCKDKKHFEIEEMEADHITPWHEGGKTTAENCQMLCIQHNRIKSGK
;
A
#
# COMPACT_ATOMS: atom_id res chain seq x y z
N SER A 1 8.46 25.19 15.53
CA SER A 1 7.47 24.45 16.32
C SER A 1 6.73 23.44 15.44
N VAL A 2 6.15 22.43 16.09
CA VAL A 2 5.36 21.40 15.38
C VAL A 2 4.24 22.03 14.56
N ILE A 3 3.47 22.92 15.18
CA ILE A 3 2.33 23.57 14.51
C ILE A 3 2.77 24.32 13.26
N ASN A 4 3.83 25.09 13.37
CA ASN A 4 4.34 25.86 12.24
C ASN A 4 4.84 24.95 11.11
N TRP A 5 5.57 23.90 11.46
CA TRP A 5 6.06 22.91 10.49
C TRP A 5 4.91 22.25 9.72
N VAL A 6 3.84 21.86 10.43
CA VAL A 6 2.68 21.24 9.81
C VAL A 6 2.00 22.21 8.83
N ARG A 7 1.82 23.46 9.24
CA ARG A 7 1.17 24.50 8.41
C ARG A 7 1.96 24.80 7.15
N VAL A 8 3.28 24.79 7.24
CA VAL A 8 4.16 25.05 6.09
C VAL A 8 4.22 23.85 5.15
N THR A 9 4.35 22.65 5.71
CA THR A 9 4.50 21.42 4.93
C THR A 9 3.16 20.96 4.33
N PHE A 10 2.09 21.04 5.12
CA PHE A 10 0.75 20.60 4.75
C PHE A 10 -0.27 21.73 4.95
N PRO A 11 -0.24 22.76 4.10
CA PRO A 11 -1.05 23.95 4.32
C PRO A 11 -2.56 23.75 4.18
N LYS A 12 -2.99 22.72 3.45
CA LYS A 12 -4.42 22.42 3.32
C LYS A 12 -4.88 21.53 4.45
N TYR A 13 -5.76 22.06 5.30
CA TYR A 13 -6.33 21.30 6.41
C TYR A 13 -7.29 20.21 5.91
N ARG A 14 -7.17 19.01 6.46
CA ARG A 14 -8.14 17.91 6.31
C ARG A 14 -8.39 17.29 7.67
N LYS A 15 -9.61 16.80 7.89
CA LYS A 15 -10.02 16.21 9.18
C LYS A 15 -9.15 15.03 9.61
N GLU A 16 -8.61 14.29 8.65
CA GLU A 16 -7.74 13.14 8.90
C GLU A 16 -6.45 13.53 9.63
N MET A 17 -6.05 14.79 9.52
CA MET A 17 -4.84 15.31 10.19
C MET A 17 -4.96 15.25 11.72
N LYS A 18 -6.18 15.21 12.26
CA LYS A 18 -6.42 15.18 13.71
C LYS A 18 -5.82 13.96 14.39
N SER A 19 -5.75 12.83 13.70
CA SER A 19 -5.26 11.56 14.26
C SER A 19 -3.80 11.27 13.92
N VAL A 20 -3.12 12.19 13.26
CA VAL A 20 -1.73 12.00 12.84
C VAL A 20 -0.78 12.35 13.98
N PRO A 21 0.24 11.50 14.25
CA PRO A 21 1.21 11.78 15.34
C PRO A 21 2.25 12.83 14.92
N TRP A 22 1.82 14.07 14.81
CA TRP A 22 2.65 15.17 14.29
C TRP A 22 3.95 15.40 15.04
N GLY A 23 3.93 15.24 16.38
CA GLY A 23 5.14 15.42 17.17
C GLY A 23 6.26 14.47 16.78
N VAL A 24 5.91 13.20 16.61
CA VAL A 24 6.86 12.15 16.19
C VAL A 24 7.39 12.45 14.79
N LEU A 25 6.48 12.80 13.86
CA LEU A 25 6.85 13.10 12.48
C LEU A 25 7.73 14.35 12.39
N TYR A 26 7.42 15.36 13.18
CA TYR A 26 8.23 16.58 13.27
C TYR A 26 9.67 16.25 13.67
N ASN A 27 9.82 15.47 14.72
CA ASN A 27 11.15 15.11 15.21
C ASN A 27 11.98 14.37 14.15
N SER A 28 11.33 13.53 13.36
CA SER A 28 12.02 12.73 12.33
C SER A 28 12.28 13.49 11.03
N PHE A 29 11.41 14.44 10.68
CA PHE A 29 11.43 15.04 9.33
C PHE A 29 11.61 16.56 9.28
N LYS A 30 11.74 17.23 10.43
CA LYS A 30 11.83 18.71 10.48
C LYS A 30 12.97 19.28 9.65
N ASP A 31 14.07 18.55 9.49
CA ASP A 31 15.27 19.02 8.81
C ASP A 31 15.32 18.62 7.33
N LYS A 32 14.30 17.89 6.85
CA LYS A 32 14.24 17.48 5.45
C LYS A 32 13.61 18.57 4.59
N LYS A 33 14.16 18.75 3.39
CA LYS A 33 13.54 19.62 2.39
C LYS A 33 12.34 18.90 1.79
N LEU A 34 11.16 19.47 1.98
CA LEU A 34 9.92 18.90 1.48
C LEU A 34 9.25 19.91 0.53
N ASP A 35 8.79 19.40 -0.61
CA ASP A 35 8.07 20.20 -1.59
C ASP A 35 6.56 20.13 -1.28
N SER A 36 6.06 21.15 -0.58
CA SER A 36 4.67 21.22 -0.14
C SER A 36 3.67 21.03 -1.30
N LYS A 37 3.94 21.58 -2.46
CA LYS A 37 3.03 21.49 -3.62
C LYS A 37 2.97 20.08 -4.16
N LYS A 38 4.12 19.41 -4.28
CA LYS A 38 4.19 18.00 -4.72
C LYS A 38 3.48 17.09 -3.73
N LEU A 39 3.72 17.30 -2.44
CA LEU A 39 3.09 16.50 -1.40
C LEU A 39 1.57 16.67 -1.43
N GLU A 40 1.08 17.90 -1.60
CA GLU A 40 -0.36 18.17 -1.65
C GLU A 40 -1.02 17.48 -2.84
N LYS A 41 -0.39 17.52 -4.01
CA LYS A 41 -0.90 16.82 -5.19
C LYS A 41 -1.01 15.33 -4.94
N GLU A 42 0.02 14.73 -4.37
CA GLU A 42 0.05 13.30 -4.05
C GLU A 42 -1.00 12.94 -2.99
N ILE A 43 -1.13 13.76 -1.95
CA ILE A 43 -2.14 13.57 -0.91
C ILE A 43 -3.55 13.59 -1.53
N THR A 44 -3.81 14.54 -2.41
CA THR A 44 -5.12 14.65 -3.08
C THR A 44 -5.45 13.38 -3.85
N GLU A 45 -4.48 12.82 -4.56
CA GLU A 45 -4.65 11.58 -5.32
C GLU A 45 -4.91 10.39 -4.39
N LEU A 46 -4.14 10.28 -3.32
CA LEU A 46 -4.27 9.18 -2.36
C LEU A 46 -5.59 9.24 -1.58
N MET A 47 -6.09 10.43 -1.30
CA MET A 47 -7.39 10.60 -0.63
C MET A 47 -8.54 10.06 -1.47
N GLN A 48 -8.39 10.04 -2.79
CA GLN A 48 -9.40 9.56 -3.73
C GLN A 48 -9.17 8.10 -4.16
N ASP A 49 -8.09 7.47 -3.71
CA ASP A 49 -7.74 6.12 -4.10
C ASP A 49 -8.49 5.10 -3.23
N ASP A 50 -9.34 4.29 -3.85
CA ASP A 50 -10.12 3.27 -3.14
C ASP A 50 -9.25 2.20 -2.49
N ASP A 51 -8.02 2.00 -2.96
CA ASP A 51 -7.12 1.02 -2.37
C ASP A 51 -6.55 1.49 -1.04
N VAL A 52 -6.55 2.80 -0.79
CA VAL A 52 -6.06 3.37 0.46
C VAL A 52 -7.20 3.37 1.48
N THR A 53 -7.14 2.46 2.45
CA THR A 53 -8.23 2.31 3.43
C THR A 53 -8.01 3.15 4.68
N LYS A 54 -6.77 3.51 5.02
CA LYS A 54 -6.48 4.34 6.18
C LYS A 54 -6.01 5.72 5.73
N LYS A 55 -6.96 6.64 5.57
CA LYS A 55 -6.68 7.98 5.02
C LYS A 55 -5.75 8.81 5.90
N SER A 56 -5.83 8.67 7.22
CA SER A 56 -4.89 9.36 8.13
C SER A 56 -3.46 8.89 7.95
N GLY A 57 -3.27 7.65 7.51
CA GLY A 57 -1.94 7.09 7.26
C GLY A 57 -1.24 7.70 6.05
N ILE A 58 -1.97 8.42 5.21
CA ILE A 58 -1.40 9.08 4.03
C ILE A 58 -0.27 10.02 4.42
N TYR A 59 -0.44 10.79 5.49
CA TYR A 59 0.58 11.75 5.95
C TYR A 59 1.85 11.05 6.41
N ILE A 60 1.72 9.92 7.08
CA ILE A 60 2.88 9.12 7.50
C ILE A 60 3.55 8.52 6.27
N TYR A 61 2.77 7.95 5.35
CA TYR A 61 3.28 7.36 4.10
C TYR A 61 4.04 8.39 3.27
N ILE A 62 3.50 9.58 3.12
CA ILE A 62 4.09 10.64 2.29
C ILE A 62 5.50 11.00 2.79
N LEU A 63 5.73 10.88 4.09
CA LEU A 63 7.01 11.20 4.72
C LEU A 63 7.95 9.98 4.77
N THR A 64 7.42 8.80 5.11
CA THR A 64 8.23 7.59 5.29
C THR A 64 8.35 6.73 4.04
N ARG A 65 7.39 6.83 3.13
CA ARG A 65 7.23 5.99 1.92
C ARG A 65 6.97 4.52 2.25
N GLU A 66 6.49 4.22 3.45
CA GLU A 66 6.15 2.85 3.85
C GLU A 66 4.66 2.59 3.66
N GLU A 67 4.32 1.70 2.73
CA GLU A 67 2.93 1.36 2.34
C GLU A 67 2.07 0.86 3.49
N LYS A 68 2.68 0.25 4.52
CA LYS A 68 1.93 -0.31 5.65
C LYS A 68 1.00 0.72 6.32
N TYR A 69 1.35 1.99 6.25
CA TYR A 69 0.54 3.05 6.87
C TYR A 69 -0.75 3.35 6.10
N LEU A 70 -0.82 2.94 4.84
CA LEU A 70 -2.00 3.15 4.00
C LEU A 70 -3.06 2.07 4.18
N ASN A 71 -2.68 0.92 4.74
CA ASN A 71 -3.54 -0.24 4.87
C ASN A 71 -4.23 -0.55 3.54
N ILE A 72 -3.41 -0.84 2.52
CA ILE A 72 -3.89 -1.12 1.17
C ILE A 72 -4.95 -2.23 1.19
N ARG A 73 -6.06 -2.01 0.50
CA ARG A 73 -7.19 -2.92 0.44
C ARG A 73 -6.75 -4.32 0.01
N ALA A 74 -7.20 -5.32 0.76
CA ALA A 74 -6.94 -6.72 0.42
C ALA A 74 -7.78 -7.13 -0.79
N PHE A 75 -7.30 -8.11 -1.54
CA PHE A 75 -8.09 -8.73 -2.59
C PHE A 75 -9.31 -9.44 -1.99
N THR A 76 -10.44 -9.35 -2.67
CA THR A 76 -11.67 -10.06 -2.27
C THR A 76 -11.52 -11.56 -2.55
N ASP A 77 -12.37 -12.36 -1.91
CA ASP A 77 -12.39 -13.80 -2.16
C ASP A 77 -12.66 -14.10 -3.63
N ASN A 78 -13.52 -13.32 -4.29
CA ASN A 78 -13.79 -13.52 -5.73
C ASN A 78 -12.57 -13.17 -6.59
N GLN A 79 -11.84 -12.13 -6.25
CA GLN A 79 -10.61 -11.79 -6.98
C GLN A 79 -9.56 -12.89 -6.84
N LYS A 80 -9.42 -13.43 -5.63
CA LYS A 80 -8.51 -14.55 -5.37
C LYS A 80 -8.94 -15.78 -6.17
N ARG A 81 -10.23 -16.08 -6.20
CA ARG A 81 -10.76 -17.22 -6.94
C ARG A 81 -10.51 -17.08 -8.44
N GLU A 82 -10.74 -15.89 -9.01
CA GLU A 82 -10.47 -15.66 -10.43
C GLU A 82 -9.00 -15.92 -10.76
N ALA A 83 -8.08 -15.41 -9.94
CA ALA A 83 -6.65 -15.64 -10.14
C ALA A 83 -6.32 -17.14 -10.04
N TYR A 84 -6.86 -17.79 -9.00
CA TYR A 84 -6.63 -19.22 -8.77
C TYR A 84 -7.09 -20.07 -9.97
N GLU A 85 -8.32 -19.82 -10.47
CA GLU A 85 -8.85 -20.56 -11.62
C GLU A 85 -8.05 -20.28 -12.89
N ARG A 86 -7.67 -19.05 -13.11
CA ARG A 86 -6.84 -18.65 -14.25
C ARG A 86 -5.48 -19.37 -14.23
N GLN A 87 -4.91 -19.54 -13.04
CA GLN A 87 -3.62 -20.21 -12.81
C GLN A 87 -3.75 -21.72 -12.72
N LYS A 88 -4.97 -22.26 -12.65
CA LYS A 88 -5.24 -23.70 -12.47
C LYS A 88 -4.53 -24.28 -11.22
N GLY A 89 -4.47 -23.48 -10.17
CA GLY A 89 -3.88 -23.86 -8.90
C GLY A 89 -2.34 -23.94 -8.91
N ILE A 90 -1.70 -23.35 -9.92
CA ILE A 90 -0.24 -23.42 -10.07
C ILE A 90 0.37 -22.07 -9.67
N CYS A 91 1.35 -22.12 -8.77
CA CYS A 91 2.12 -20.92 -8.40
C CYS A 91 3.05 -20.56 -9.55
N PRO A 92 2.99 -19.31 -10.08
CA PRO A 92 3.82 -18.92 -11.22
C PRO A 92 5.32 -18.88 -10.88
N LYS A 93 5.69 -18.90 -9.61
CA LYS A 93 7.09 -18.92 -9.18
C LYS A 93 7.65 -20.32 -8.94
N CYS A 94 6.79 -21.33 -8.86
CA CYS A 94 7.23 -22.71 -8.67
C CYS A 94 7.64 -23.35 -10.01
N LYS A 95 8.86 -23.86 -10.08
CA LYS A 95 9.39 -24.48 -11.31
C LYS A 95 8.78 -25.85 -11.58
N ASP A 96 8.40 -26.57 -10.52
CA ASP A 96 7.86 -27.94 -10.62
C ASP A 96 6.38 -27.98 -11.04
N LYS A 97 5.72 -26.84 -11.11
CA LYS A 97 4.30 -26.72 -11.49
C LYS A 97 3.38 -27.58 -10.63
N LYS A 98 3.72 -27.72 -9.36
CA LYS A 98 2.88 -28.43 -8.41
C LYS A 98 1.54 -27.74 -8.27
N HIS A 99 0.46 -28.56 -8.17
CA HIS A 99 -0.89 -28.05 -7.91
C HIS A 99 -1.06 -27.77 -6.41
N PHE A 100 -1.60 -26.60 -6.09
CA PHE A 100 -1.96 -26.20 -4.73
C PHE A 100 -3.47 -26.02 -4.61
N GLU A 101 -4.01 -26.31 -3.43
CA GLU A 101 -5.37 -25.89 -3.11
C GLU A 101 -5.35 -24.37 -2.81
N ILE A 102 -6.49 -23.71 -2.98
CA ILE A 102 -6.54 -22.27 -2.81
C ILE A 102 -6.11 -21.83 -1.40
N GLU A 103 -6.43 -22.65 -0.39
CA GLU A 103 -6.07 -22.39 1.02
C GLU A 103 -4.57 -22.44 1.26
N GLU A 104 -3.83 -23.06 0.36
CA GLU A 104 -2.37 -23.18 0.44
C GLU A 104 -1.65 -22.03 -0.27
N MET A 105 -2.41 -21.06 -0.78
CA MET A 105 -1.87 -19.96 -1.54
C MET A 105 -2.27 -18.62 -0.93
N GLU A 106 -1.51 -17.58 -1.25
CA GLU A 106 -1.77 -16.22 -0.80
C GLU A 106 -1.82 -15.28 -2.01
N ALA A 107 -2.73 -14.29 -1.94
CA ALA A 107 -2.87 -13.32 -3.00
C ALA A 107 -1.76 -12.28 -2.95
N ASP A 108 -1.32 -11.84 -4.11
CA ASP A 108 -0.26 -10.86 -4.26
C ASP A 108 -0.54 -9.98 -5.47
N HIS A 109 -0.08 -8.73 -5.42
CA HIS A 109 -0.16 -7.82 -6.56
C HIS A 109 0.91 -8.20 -7.58
N ILE A 110 0.52 -8.48 -8.84
CA ILE A 110 1.48 -8.78 -9.91
C ILE A 110 2.40 -7.59 -10.12
N THR A 111 1.82 -6.42 -10.34
CA THR A 111 2.52 -5.14 -10.30
C THR A 111 2.33 -4.58 -8.90
N PRO A 112 3.42 -4.32 -8.15
CA PRO A 112 3.30 -3.77 -6.80
C PRO A 112 2.50 -2.48 -6.78
N TRP A 113 1.76 -2.25 -5.69
CA TRP A 113 0.93 -1.06 -5.56
C TRP A 113 1.73 0.23 -5.74
N HIS A 114 2.92 0.31 -5.15
CA HIS A 114 3.78 1.51 -5.24
C HIS A 114 4.32 1.76 -6.67
N GLU A 115 4.19 0.77 -7.55
CA GLU A 115 4.56 0.91 -8.97
C GLU A 115 3.34 1.10 -9.86
N GLY A 116 2.20 1.42 -9.26
CA GLY A 116 0.96 1.69 -9.98
C GLY A 116 -0.01 0.52 -10.09
N GLY A 117 0.31 -0.62 -9.50
CA GLY A 117 -0.56 -1.80 -9.52
C GLY A 117 -1.73 -1.66 -8.57
N LYS A 118 -2.94 -1.79 -9.07
CA LYS A 118 -4.15 -1.66 -8.27
C LYS A 118 -4.65 -3.01 -7.76
N THR A 119 -5.54 -2.95 -6.76
CA THR A 119 -6.16 -4.15 -6.18
C THR A 119 -7.36 -4.55 -7.06
N THR A 120 -7.05 -5.11 -8.21
CA THR A 120 -8.03 -5.58 -9.21
C THR A 120 -7.81 -7.06 -9.49
N ALA A 121 -8.83 -7.71 -10.04
CA ALA A 121 -8.74 -9.14 -10.39
C ALA A 121 -7.58 -9.40 -11.35
N GLU A 122 -7.39 -8.51 -12.33
CA GLU A 122 -6.34 -8.64 -13.36
C GLU A 122 -4.94 -8.53 -12.76
N ASN A 123 -4.78 -7.77 -11.68
CA ASN A 123 -3.50 -7.57 -11.02
C ASN A 123 -3.30 -8.53 -9.84
N CYS A 124 -4.16 -9.51 -9.67
CA CYS A 124 -4.06 -10.50 -8.61
C CYS A 124 -3.37 -11.75 -9.11
N GLN A 125 -2.38 -12.23 -8.38
CA GLN A 125 -1.83 -13.57 -8.58
C GLN A 125 -1.84 -14.32 -7.26
N MET A 126 -2.02 -15.63 -7.35
CA MET A 126 -1.93 -16.50 -6.19
C MET A 126 -0.55 -17.14 -6.16
N LEU A 127 0.16 -16.96 -5.08
CA LEU A 127 1.49 -17.55 -4.88
C LEU A 127 1.40 -18.58 -3.76
N CYS A 128 2.23 -19.63 -3.82
CA CYS A 128 2.36 -20.50 -2.67
C CYS A 128 2.91 -19.68 -1.50
N ILE A 129 2.63 -20.10 -0.28
CA ILE A 129 3.01 -19.35 0.92
C ILE A 129 4.50 -19.04 0.94
N GLN A 130 5.34 -20.03 0.58
CA GLN A 130 6.78 -19.85 0.55
C GLN A 130 7.22 -18.72 -0.38
N HIS A 131 6.73 -18.72 -1.63
CA HIS A 131 7.12 -17.72 -2.61
C HIS A 131 6.54 -16.35 -2.30
N ASN A 132 5.32 -16.29 -1.73
CA ASN A 132 4.75 -15.02 -1.31
C ASN A 132 5.57 -14.38 -0.19
N ARG A 133 6.03 -15.16 0.76
CA ARG A 133 6.86 -14.65 1.86
C ARG A 133 8.22 -14.18 1.38
N ILE A 134 8.83 -14.90 0.43
CA ILE A 134 10.08 -14.47 -0.18
C ILE A 134 9.90 -13.11 -0.86
N LYS A 135 8.83 -12.96 -1.65
CA LYS A 135 8.55 -11.73 -2.36
C LYS A 135 8.33 -10.54 -1.41
N SER A 136 7.66 -10.78 -0.29
CA SER A 136 7.39 -9.72 0.70
C SER A 136 8.53 -9.48 1.68
N GLY A 137 9.64 -10.20 1.55
CA GLY A 137 10.82 -10.02 2.41
C GLY A 137 10.66 -10.62 3.81
N LYS A 138 9.79 -11.59 3.96
CA LYS A 138 9.53 -12.22 5.27
C LYS A 138 10.19 -13.58 5.42
#